data_34a4b4d1832626ac3b59b33c463ed387
#
_entry.id   34a4b4d1832626ac3b59b33c463ed387
#
_cell.length_a   1.000
_cell.length_b   1.000
_cell.length_c   1.000
_cell.angle_alpha   90.00
_cell.angle_beta   90.00
_cell.angle_gamma   90.00
#
_symmetry.space_group_name_H-M   'P 1'
#
loop_
_entity.id
_entity.type
_entity.pdbx_description
1 polymer ?
#
loop_
_entity_poly.entity_id
_entity_poly.type
_entity_poly.pdbx_seq_one_letter_code
_entity_poly.pdbx_strand_id
1 'polypeptide(L)'
;MFTLPPSRPLTLPSAAEALPGRAAPILSPSALNPLTGRPVVGPHPERLARLLCGMGCFWGAERLFWRAPGVAATAVGYAGGRTPNPTYEEVCGGRTGHAEVVEVWFDPAQARLEELLRRFWENHDPTQGMRQGNDVGTQYRSVLYWSDEGQRAALEESRDAFARALSSTARHGAEG
;
A
#
# COMPACT_ATOMS: atom_id res chain seq x y z
N MET A 1 -20.21 -15.53 28.57
CA MET A 1 -20.73 -14.47 27.73
C MET A 1 -19.63 -14.09 26.75
N PHE A 2 -19.73 -14.49 25.49
CA PHE A 2 -18.73 -14.12 24.47
C PHE A 2 -19.06 -12.70 24.01
N THR A 3 -18.26 -11.73 24.42
CA THR A 3 -18.32 -10.38 23.83
C THR A 3 -17.56 -10.43 22.51
N LEU A 4 -18.24 -10.13 21.40
CA LEU A 4 -17.57 -9.90 20.12
C LEU A 4 -16.59 -8.75 20.30
N PRO A 5 -15.38 -8.85 19.73
CA PRO A 5 -14.46 -7.72 19.72
C PRO A 5 -15.15 -6.51 19.05
N PRO A 6 -14.87 -5.28 19.52
CA PRO A 6 -15.48 -4.10 18.93
C PRO A 6 -15.18 -4.08 17.42
N SER A 7 -16.20 -3.74 16.63
CA SER A 7 -16.04 -3.60 15.18
C SER A 7 -14.95 -2.56 14.87
N ARG A 8 -14.02 -2.91 14.00
CA ARG A 8 -12.96 -1.99 13.56
C ARG A 8 -13.59 -0.80 12.84
N PRO A 9 -13.12 0.43 13.10
CA PRO A 9 -13.65 1.60 12.41
C PRO A 9 -13.40 1.50 10.90
N LEU A 10 -14.41 1.81 10.10
CA LEU A 10 -14.33 1.89 8.63
C LEU A 10 -14.14 3.32 8.13
N THR A 11 -13.87 4.24 9.04
CA THR A 11 -13.56 5.66 8.76
C THR A 11 -12.18 6.00 9.30
N LEU A 12 -11.49 6.89 8.59
CA LEU A 12 -10.21 7.38 9.07
C LEU A 12 -10.40 8.24 10.33
N PRO A 13 -9.53 8.10 11.35
CA PRO A 13 -9.62 8.91 12.55
C PRO A 13 -9.36 10.39 12.25
N SER A 14 -10.07 11.26 12.91
CA SER A 14 -9.73 12.69 12.99
C SER A 14 -8.41 12.89 13.74
N ALA A 15 -7.86 14.10 13.71
CA ALA A 15 -6.64 14.42 14.46
C ALA A 15 -6.80 14.21 15.97
N ALA A 16 -8.01 14.44 16.50
CA ALA A 16 -8.29 14.28 17.94
C ALA A 16 -8.47 12.81 18.37
N GLU A 17 -8.83 11.94 17.43
CA GLU A 17 -9.05 10.51 17.68
C GLU A 17 -7.81 9.65 17.42
N ALA A 18 -6.85 10.18 16.65
CA ALA A 18 -5.63 9.47 16.31
C ALA A 18 -4.76 9.22 17.55
N LEU A 19 -4.09 8.08 17.57
CA LEU A 19 -3.13 7.75 18.63
C LEU A 19 -1.93 8.72 18.56
N PRO A 20 -1.34 9.08 19.71
CA PRO A 20 -0.22 10.02 19.77
C PRO A 20 1.05 9.48 19.10
N GLY A 21 1.23 8.15 19.05
CA GLY A 21 2.44 7.52 18.50
C GLY A 21 3.70 7.81 19.32
N ARG A 22 4.84 7.81 18.64
CA ARG A 22 6.17 8.02 19.28
C ARG A 22 7.12 8.75 18.33
N ALA A 23 8.10 9.46 18.93
CA ALA A 23 9.11 10.19 18.16
C ALA A 23 10.16 9.25 17.53
N ALA A 24 10.53 8.18 18.23
CA ALA A 24 11.56 7.27 17.77
C ALA A 24 10.98 6.24 16.76
N PRO A 25 11.66 5.99 15.63
CA PRO A 25 11.33 4.88 14.74
C PRO A 25 11.43 3.54 15.48
N ILE A 26 10.53 2.59 15.11
CA ILE A 26 10.55 1.23 15.64
C ILE A 26 11.65 0.42 14.97
N LEU A 27 11.80 0.60 13.64
CA LEU A 27 12.79 -0.09 12.85
C LEU A 27 14.13 0.63 12.93
N SER A 28 15.21 -0.11 13.17
CA SER A 28 16.56 0.45 13.09
C SER A 28 16.85 1.00 11.70
N PRO A 29 17.49 2.18 11.59
CA PRO A 29 17.96 2.69 10.29
C PRO A 29 18.92 1.75 9.56
N SER A 30 19.62 0.87 10.29
CA SER A 30 20.54 -0.14 9.74
C SER A 30 19.88 -1.47 9.39
N ALA A 31 18.55 -1.58 9.52
CA ALA A 31 17.84 -2.82 9.22
C ALA A 31 17.98 -3.20 7.74
N LEU A 32 18.36 -4.46 7.52
CA LEU A 32 18.49 -5.03 6.17
C LEU A 32 17.33 -5.98 5.90
N ASN A 33 16.86 -5.97 4.66
CA ASN A 33 15.91 -6.98 4.17
C ASN A 33 16.64 -8.33 4.09
N PRO A 34 16.17 -9.37 4.81
CA PRO A 34 16.89 -10.64 4.92
C PRO A 34 16.96 -11.41 3.58
N LEU A 35 16.09 -11.12 2.62
CA LEU A 35 16.07 -11.78 1.32
C LEU A 35 17.04 -11.14 0.32
N THR A 36 17.18 -9.81 0.39
CA THR A 36 17.97 -9.06 -0.58
C THR A 36 19.29 -8.54 -0.03
N GLY A 37 19.48 -8.54 1.29
CA GLY A 37 20.61 -7.94 1.99
C GLY A 37 20.69 -6.42 1.85
N ARG A 38 19.65 -5.76 1.32
CA ARG A 38 19.61 -4.31 1.10
C ARG A 38 18.97 -3.58 2.28
N PRO A 39 19.32 -2.31 2.50
CA PRO A 39 18.65 -1.50 3.50
C PRO A 39 17.13 -1.47 3.30
N VAL A 40 16.37 -1.63 4.40
CA VAL A 40 14.91 -1.50 4.37
C VAL A 40 14.50 -0.03 4.34
N VAL A 41 15.21 0.81 5.09
CA VAL A 41 14.88 2.25 5.25
C VAL A 41 15.62 3.13 4.26
N GLY A 42 16.62 2.59 3.55
CA GLY A 42 17.49 3.36 2.65
C GLY A 42 18.79 3.81 3.35
N PRO A 43 19.60 4.67 2.72
CA PRO A 43 19.34 5.28 1.41
C PRO A 43 19.38 4.26 0.27
N HIS A 44 18.54 4.46 -0.73
CA HIS A 44 18.57 3.70 -1.98
C HIS A 44 19.29 4.49 -3.07
N PRO A 45 19.92 3.85 -4.06
CA PRO A 45 20.59 4.53 -5.17
C PRO A 45 19.64 5.50 -5.90
N GLU A 46 20.11 6.72 -6.21
CA GLU A 46 19.32 7.79 -6.85
C GLU A 46 18.70 7.38 -8.21
N ARG A 47 19.34 6.42 -8.91
CA ARG A 47 18.81 5.92 -10.18
C ARG A 47 17.52 5.09 -10.03
N LEU A 48 17.19 4.67 -8.81
CA LEU A 48 15.97 3.89 -8.57
C LEU A 48 14.78 4.80 -8.40
N ALA A 49 13.68 4.46 -9.06
CA ALA A 49 12.38 5.05 -8.82
C ALA A 49 11.64 4.28 -7.71
N ARG A 50 10.64 4.92 -7.14
CA ARG A 50 9.85 4.38 -6.02
C ARG A 50 8.36 4.32 -6.38
N LEU A 51 7.71 3.20 -6.07
CA LEU A 51 6.26 3.08 -5.99
C LEU A 51 5.88 2.76 -4.55
N LEU A 52 4.87 3.46 -4.01
CA LEU A 52 4.31 3.19 -2.69
C LEU A 52 2.82 2.92 -2.83
N CYS A 53 2.37 1.71 -2.48
CA CYS A 53 1.00 1.28 -2.70
C CYS A 53 0.46 0.40 -1.57
N GLY A 54 -0.85 0.54 -1.28
CA GLY A 54 -1.59 -0.34 -0.39
C GLY A 54 -2.67 -1.09 -1.17
N MET A 55 -2.75 -2.41 -0.97
CA MET A 55 -3.65 -3.29 -1.70
C MET A 55 -4.18 -4.44 -0.82
N GLY A 56 -4.50 -4.12 0.44
CA GLY A 56 -4.86 -5.08 1.48
C GLY A 56 -3.67 -5.50 2.34
N CYS A 57 -3.68 -6.73 2.86
CA CYS A 57 -2.59 -7.24 3.67
C CYS A 57 -1.24 -7.19 2.92
N PHE A 58 -0.29 -6.47 3.50
CA PHE A 58 1.00 -6.19 2.85
C PHE A 58 1.89 -7.42 2.65
N TRP A 59 1.68 -8.51 3.41
CA TRP A 59 2.47 -9.74 3.21
C TRP A 59 2.21 -10.39 1.86
N GLY A 60 0.94 -10.45 1.46
CA GLY A 60 0.56 -10.94 0.14
C GLY A 60 0.99 -9.97 -0.96
N ALA A 61 0.80 -8.67 -0.72
CA ALA A 61 1.14 -7.61 -1.65
C ALA A 61 2.64 -7.53 -1.94
N GLU A 62 3.51 -7.57 -0.94
CA GLU A 62 4.96 -7.52 -1.14
C GLU A 62 5.45 -8.67 -2.04
N ARG A 63 4.88 -9.85 -1.86
CA ARG A 63 5.23 -11.04 -2.65
C ARG A 63 5.03 -10.87 -4.15
N LEU A 64 4.11 -10.02 -4.58
CA LEU A 64 3.85 -9.73 -6.00
C LEU A 64 4.98 -8.90 -6.61
N PHE A 65 5.66 -8.06 -5.80
CA PHE A 65 6.66 -7.12 -6.30
C PHE A 65 8.08 -7.62 -6.19
N TRP A 66 8.48 -8.26 -5.09
CA TRP A 66 9.89 -8.61 -4.88
C TRP A 66 10.49 -9.54 -5.96
N ARG A 67 9.65 -10.24 -6.71
CA ARG A 67 10.04 -11.13 -7.83
C ARG A 67 9.87 -10.49 -9.19
N ALA A 68 9.39 -9.26 -9.26
CA ALA A 68 9.18 -8.59 -10.53
C ALA A 68 10.53 -8.19 -11.14
N PRO A 69 10.73 -8.41 -12.45
CA PRO A 69 11.94 -7.95 -13.12
C PRO A 69 12.18 -6.46 -12.90
N GLY A 70 13.43 -6.07 -12.69
CA GLY A 70 13.80 -4.67 -12.46
C GLY A 70 13.49 -4.12 -11.07
N VAL A 71 12.80 -4.85 -10.20
CA VAL A 71 12.62 -4.48 -8.79
C VAL A 71 13.92 -4.76 -8.03
N ALA A 72 14.44 -3.72 -7.42
CA ALA A 72 15.71 -3.75 -6.71
C ALA A 72 15.55 -4.05 -5.21
N ALA A 73 14.47 -3.53 -4.59
CA ALA A 73 14.18 -3.75 -3.17
C ALA A 73 12.68 -3.57 -2.93
N THR A 74 12.17 -4.22 -1.90
CA THR A 74 10.82 -4.00 -1.35
C THR A 74 10.90 -3.87 0.15
N ALA A 75 9.95 -3.15 0.73
CA ALA A 75 9.71 -3.08 2.15
C ALA A 75 8.21 -2.96 2.42
N VAL A 76 7.78 -3.47 3.57
CA VAL A 76 6.41 -3.27 4.05
C VAL A 76 6.38 -2.28 5.19
N GLY A 77 5.29 -1.56 5.32
CA GLY A 77 5.14 -0.55 6.37
C GLY A 77 3.77 0.11 6.36
N TYR A 78 3.71 1.30 6.94
CA TYR A 78 2.49 2.05 7.14
C TYR A 78 2.63 3.46 6.60
N ALA A 79 1.62 3.94 5.83
CA ALA A 79 1.64 5.27 5.24
C ALA A 79 0.25 5.94 5.26
N GLY A 80 0.25 7.27 5.10
CA GLY A 80 -0.95 8.10 4.95
C GLY A 80 -1.76 8.32 6.22
N GLY A 81 -1.28 7.85 7.37
CA GLY A 81 -1.90 8.06 8.67
C GLY A 81 -1.41 9.30 9.39
N ARG A 82 -1.91 9.48 10.62
CA ARG A 82 -1.60 10.61 11.50
C ARG A 82 -0.64 10.26 12.64
N THR A 83 -0.64 9.01 13.07
CA THR A 83 0.16 8.52 14.20
C THR A 83 1.62 8.31 13.78
N PRO A 84 2.60 9.05 14.32
CA PRO A 84 3.99 8.84 13.97
C PRO A 84 4.53 7.52 14.52
N ASN A 85 5.30 6.82 13.71
CA ASN A 85 5.98 5.55 14.04
C ASN A 85 5.05 4.52 14.75
N PRO A 86 3.90 4.14 14.15
CA PRO A 86 2.95 3.26 14.80
C PRO A 86 3.48 1.83 14.92
N THR A 87 3.03 1.10 15.95
CA THR A 87 3.21 -0.35 16.01
C THR A 87 2.17 -1.06 15.16
N TYR A 88 2.40 -2.34 14.92
CA TYR A 88 1.43 -3.22 14.25
C TYR A 88 0.07 -3.22 14.96
N GLU A 89 0.07 -3.39 16.29
CA GLU A 89 -1.13 -3.44 17.12
C GLU A 89 -1.92 -2.13 17.06
N GLU A 90 -1.22 -1.00 17.06
CA GLU A 90 -1.84 0.32 16.93
C GLU A 90 -2.52 0.48 15.57
N VAL A 91 -1.90 0.02 14.48
CA VAL A 91 -2.51 0.04 13.14
C VAL A 91 -3.70 -0.90 13.07
N CYS A 92 -3.58 -2.12 13.60
CA CYS A 92 -4.68 -3.08 13.70
C CYS A 92 -5.88 -2.55 14.48
N GLY A 93 -5.65 -1.65 15.44
CA GLY A 93 -6.70 -0.96 16.19
C GLY A 93 -7.50 0.06 15.38
N GLY A 94 -7.05 0.43 14.17
CA GLY A 94 -7.75 1.34 13.24
C GLY A 94 -7.69 2.82 13.62
N ARG A 95 -6.94 3.18 14.69
CA ARG A 95 -6.86 4.56 15.22
C ARG A 95 -5.61 5.32 14.79
N THR A 96 -4.82 4.79 13.87
CA THR A 96 -3.62 5.45 13.34
C THR A 96 -3.89 6.21 12.05
N GLY A 97 -4.92 5.79 11.28
CA GLY A 97 -5.23 6.30 9.95
C GLY A 97 -4.30 5.79 8.86
N HIS A 98 -3.30 4.99 9.19
CA HIS A 98 -2.39 4.41 8.20
C HIS A 98 -3.05 3.32 7.36
N ALA A 99 -2.56 3.18 6.12
CA ALA A 99 -2.72 1.97 5.33
C ALA A 99 -1.50 1.07 5.48
N GLU A 100 -1.70 -0.24 5.38
CA GLU A 100 -0.64 -1.18 5.09
C GLU A 100 -0.16 -0.95 3.65
N VAL A 101 1.14 -0.78 3.48
CA VAL A 101 1.72 -0.46 2.18
C VAL A 101 2.94 -1.31 1.87
N VAL A 102 3.19 -1.46 0.58
CA VAL A 102 4.45 -1.96 0.03
C VAL A 102 5.18 -0.79 -0.61
N GLU A 103 6.42 -0.59 -0.21
CA GLU A 103 7.36 0.28 -0.89
C GLU A 103 8.18 -0.56 -1.87
N VAL A 104 8.20 -0.16 -3.13
CA VAL A 104 8.87 -0.86 -4.23
C VAL A 104 9.89 0.07 -4.85
N TRP A 105 11.16 -0.29 -4.75
CA TRP A 105 12.26 0.40 -5.42
C TRP A 105 12.64 -0.36 -6.68
N PHE A 106 12.56 0.29 -7.84
CA PHE A 106 12.79 -0.34 -9.14
C PHE A 106 13.71 0.49 -10.02
N ASP A 107 14.40 -0.18 -10.93
CA ASP A 107 15.26 0.46 -11.94
C ASP A 107 14.40 0.80 -13.16
N PRO A 108 14.16 2.10 -13.50
CA PRO A 108 13.32 2.49 -14.63
C PRO A 108 13.87 2.04 -15.99
N ALA A 109 15.16 1.68 -16.06
CA ALA A 109 15.75 1.10 -17.28
C ALA A 109 15.37 -0.38 -17.46
N GLN A 110 14.89 -1.07 -16.43
CA GLN A 110 14.58 -2.49 -16.43
C GLN A 110 13.11 -2.81 -16.14
N ALA A 111 12.39 -1.91 -15.47
CA ALA A 111 10.97 -2.05 -15.15
C ALA A 111 10.25 -0.73 -15.40
N ARG A 112 9.12 -0.78 -16.08
CA ARG A 112 8.28 0.38 -16.29
C ARG A 112 7.28 0.53 -15.14
N LEU A 113 6.99 1.77 -14.75
CA LEU A 113 5.99 2.07 -13.71
C LEU A 113 4.61 1.47 -14.07
N GLU A 114 4.22 1.54 -15.34
CA GLU A 114 2.94 1.01 -15.82
C GLU A 114 2.80 -0.51 -15.62
N GLU A 115 3.90 -1.25 -15.69
CA GLU A 115 3.90 -2.70 -15.46
C GLU A 115 3.68 -3.01 -13.97
N LEU A 116 4.26 -2.21 -13.08
CA LEU A 116 4.05 -2.33 -11.63
C LEU A 116 2.63 -1.91 -11.26
N LEU A 117 2.08 -0.85 -11.88
CA LEU A 117 0.69 -0.42 -11.71
C LEU A 117 -0.30 -1.47 -12.23
N ARG A 118 0.01 -2.14 -13.33
CA ARG A 118 -0.81 -3.26 -13.80
C ARG A 118 -0.85 -4.39 -12.77
N ARG A 119 0.30 -4.74 -12.16
CA ARG A 119 0.34 -5.73 -11.07
C ARG A 119 -0.52 -5.28 -9.87
N PHE A 120 -0.50 -4.00 -9.54
CA PHE A 120 -1.34 -3.44 -8.49
C PHE A 120 -2.84 -3.65 -8.83
N TRP A 121 -3.29 -3.21 -9.99
CA TRP A 121 -4.71 -3.26 -10.38
C TRP A 121 -5.24 -4.70 -10.58
N GLU A 122 -4.42 -5.61 -11.08
CA GLU A 122 -4.84 -6.98 -11.42
C GLU A 122 -4.83 -7.95 -10.22
N ASN A 123 -4.25 -7.58 -9.09
CA ASN A 123 -4.06 -8.50 -7.96
C ASN A 123 -4.81 -8.13 -6.68
N HIS A 124 -5.72 -7.19 -6.73
CA HIS A 124 -6.66 -6.89 -5.64
C HIS A 124 -7.92 -6.24 -6.20
N ASP A 125 -8.94 -6.13 -5.38
CA ASP A 125 -10.18 -5.42 -5.74
C ASP A 125 -10.19 -4.02 -5.09
N PRO A 126 -9.89 -2.95 -5.86
CA PRO A 126 -9.83 -1.59 -5.32
C PRO A 126 -11.21 -0.99 -5.01
N THR A 127 -12.30 -1.70 -5.30
CA THR A 127 -13.67 -1.21 -5.10
C THR A 127 -14.24 -1.52 -3.71
N GLN A 128 -13.52 -2.30 -2.89
CA GLN A 128 -14.02 -2.76 -1.59
C GLN A 128 -13.95 -1.71 -0.46
N GLY A 129 -13.43 -0.52 -0.74
CA GLY A 129 -13.33 0.55 0.27
C GLY A 129 -12.33 0.20 1.38
N MET A 130 -12.76 0.21 2.64
CA MET A 130 -11.91 -0.03 3.81
C MET A 130 -11.77 -1.54 4.12
N ARG A 131 -11.51 -2.34 3.10
CA ARG A 131 -11.28 -3.79 3.23
C ARG A 131 -10.62 -4.35 1.98
N GLN A 132 -10.09 -5.57 2.10
CA GLN A 132 -9.71 -6.42 0.97
C GLN A 132 -9.99 -7.88 1.34
N GLY A 133 -10.91 -8.51 0.61
CA GLY A 133 -11.34 -9.87 0.90
C GLY A 133 -11.90 -10.01 2.32
N ASN A 134 -11.30 -10.86 3.14
CA ASN A 134 -11.69 -11.09 4.54
C ASN A 134 -11.10 -10.06 5.51
N ASP A 135 -10.10 -9.30 5.08
CA ASP A 135 -9.44 -8.30 5.90
C ASP A 135 -10.26 -6.99 5.90
N VAL A 136 -10.84 -6.66 7.05
CA VAL A 136 -11.71 -5.49 7.25
C VAL A 136 -11.01 -4.46 8.14
N GLY A 137 -10.91 -3.22 7.67
CA GLY A 137 -10.29 -2.11 8.40
C GLY A 137 -9.66 -1.08 7.47
N THR A 138 -9.49 0.15 7.97
CA THR A 138 -8.92 1.27 7.20
C THR A 138 -7.51 1.00 6.69
N GLN A 139 -6.75 0.14 7.36
CA GLN A 139 -5.40 -0.25 6.96
C GLN A 139 -5.37 -1.08 5.68
N TYR A 140 -6.45 -1.74 5.29
CA TYR A 140 -6.51 -2.60 4.12
C TYR A 140 -7.08 -1.92 2.86
N ARG A 141 -7.24 -0.59 2.91
CA ARG A 141 -7.74 0.18 1.76
C ARG A 141 -6.78 0.14 0.58
N SER A 142 -7.35 0.16 -0.63
CA SER A 142 -6.59 0.41 -1.86
C SER A 142 -6.10 1.85 -1.89
N VAL A 143 -4.81 2.07 -2.10
CA VAL A 143 -4.21 3.41 -2.15
C VAL A 143 -2.91 3.42 -2.93
N LEU A 144 -2.68 4.50 -3.67
CA LEU A 144 -1.42 4.83 -4.32
C LEU A 144 -0.92 6.18 -3.80
N TYR A 145 0.36 6.27 -3.49
CA TYR A 145 1.02 7.50 -3.08
C TYR A 145 2.04 7.91 -4.13
N TRP A 146 2.17 9.19 -4.39
CA TRP A 146 3.12 9.75 -5.34
C TRP A 146 4.19 10.58 -4.65
N SER A 147 5.36 10.68 -5.27
CA SER A 147 6.50 11.46 -4.82
C SER A 147 6.66 12.80 -5.56
N ASP A 148 6.11 12.88 -6.78
CA ASP A 148 6.17 14.05 -7.64
C ASP A 148 4.96 14.11 -8.59
N GLU A 149 4.77 15.25 -9.26
CA GLU A 149 3.62 15.48 -10.15
C GLU A 149 3.63 14.59 -11.41
N GLY A 150 4.80 14.22 -11.91
CA GLY A 150 4.90 13.29 -13.05
C GLY A 150 4.39 11.91 -12.69
N GLN A 151 4.81 11.41 -11.54
CA GLN A 151 4.30 10.14 -11.01
C GLN A 151 2.80 10.22 -10.73
N ARG A 152 2.31 11.33 -10.13
CA ARG A 152 0.89 11.55 -9.88
C ARG A 152 0.07 11.40 -11.17
N ALA A 153 0.47 12.06 -12.25
CA ALA A 153 -0.22 11.99 -13.53
C ALA A 153 -0.32 10.54 -14.04
N ALA A 154 0.78 9.76 -13.97
CA ALA A 154 0.78 8.36 -14.36
C ALA A 154 -0.14 7.48 -13.51
N LEU A 155 -0.16 7.71 -12.17
CA LEU A 155 -1.07 6.99 -11.27
C LEU A 155 -2.53 7.31 -11.56
N GLU A 156 -2.88 8.58 -11.79
CA GLU A 156 -4.24 9.02 -12.12
C GLU A 156 -4.69 8.44 -13.47
N GLU A 157 -3.82 8.46 -14.50
CA GLU A 157 -4.10 7.87 -15.80
C GLU A 157 -4.38 6.36 -15.70
N SER A 158 -3.54 5.63 -14.93
CA SER A 158 -3.72 4.20 -14.73
C SER A 158 -5.02 3.86 -13.99
N ARG A 159 -5.38 4.67 -12.97
CA ARG A 159 -6.67 4.56 -12.26
C ARG A 159 -7.84 4.72 -13.21
N ASP A 160 -7.80 5.75 -14.05
CA ASP A 160 -8.88 6.06 -14.97
C ASP A 160 -9.00 4.99 -16.07
N ALA A 161 -7.88 4.43 -16.53
CA ALA A 161 -7.88 3.31 -17.46
C ALA A 161 -8.53 2.06 -16.84
N PHE A 162 -8.18 1.73 -15.58
CA PHE A 162 -8.77 0.61 -14.87
C PHE A 162 -10.27 0.81 -14.61
N ALA A 163 -10.70 2.01 -14.21
CA ALA A 163 -12.10 2.34 -14.00
C ALA A 163 -12.93 2.20 -15.29
N ARG A 164 -12.38 2.62 -16.44
CA ARG A 164 -13.02 2.41 -17.74
C ARG A 164 -13.17 0.91 -18.07
N ALA A 165 -12.15 0.11 -17.83
CA ALA A 165 -12.19 -1.33 -18.07
C ALA A 165 -13.26 -2.01 -17.20
N LEU A 166 -13.33 -1.70 -15.91
CA LEU A 166 -14.37 -2.21 -15.01
C LEU A 166 -15.79 -1.86 -15.51
N SER A 167 -16.00 -0.59 -15.93
CA SER A 167 -17.30 -0.12 -16.39
C SER A 167 -17.73 -0.80 -17.70
N SER A 168 -16.79 -1.18 -18.56
CA SER A 168 -17.10 -1.92 -19.80
C SER A 168 -17.49 -3.36 -19.51
N THR A 169 -16.78 -4.03 -18.60
CA THR A 169 -17.07 -5.42 -18.21
C THR A 169 -18.44 -5.55 -17.54
N ALA A 170 -18.79 -4.60 -16.66
CA ALA A 170 -20.09 -4.58 -16.00
C ALA A 170 -21.27 -4.43 -16.99
N ARG A 171 -21.09 -3.69 -18.07
CA ARG A 171 -22.12 -3.54 -19.12
C ARG A 171 -22.34 -4.82 -19.93
N HIS A 172 -21.29 -5.53 -20.29
CA HIS A 172 -21.40 -6.78 -21.03
C HIS A 172 -21.94 -7.94 -20.20
N GLY A 173 -21.74 -7.93 -18.88
CA GLY A 173 -22.30 -8.93 -17.96
C GLY A 173 -23.79 -8.74 -17.62
N ALA A 174 -24.38 -7.58 -17.97
CA ALA A 174 -25.80 -7.28 -17.73
C ALA A 174 -26.68 -7.61 -18.96
N GLU A 175 -26.09 -7.92 -20.12
CA GLU A 175 -26.77 -8.24 -21.39
C GLU A 175 -26.80 -9.75 -21.70
N GLY A 176 -26.31 -10.61 -20.83
CA GLY A 176 -26.32 -12.08 -20.91
C GLY A 176 -27.13 -12.71 -19.78
#